data_f8509ba6b7f438b0dec47ce9d7b36038
#
_entry.id   f8509ba6b7f438b0dec47ce9d7b36038
#
_cell.length_a   1.000
_cell.length_b   1.000
_cell.length_c   1.000
_cell.angle_alpha   90.00
_cell.angle_beta   90.00
_cell.angle_gamma   90.00
#
_symmetry.space_group_name_H-M   'P 1'
#
loop_
_entity.id
_entity.type
_entity.pdbx_description
1 polymer ?
#
loop_
_entity_poly.entity_id
_entity_poly.type
_entity_poly.pdbx_seq_one_letter_code
_entity_poly.pdbx_strand_id
1 'polypeptide(L)'
;MFRMAACRYAAMLIVEPMLREYTVDTIYQTTDLDTIYSLLAKRCERDPDDLIAQWQDDETRQWHDVSAGQMNDRVREVAKGLLGLGVKPGSMVVIYAATCYEWGVVDFACASIGAVSVPVYETDSPKQTGDIVAEVEPVIAFAGDDSHAQILEQIRAHSESLRYVFNFKANGLDAVADFGESVSDEELDKAIGRVRADDLFTIVYTSGSTGKPKGVMLSHRNFNHTVYNGYEVLNDMLYQPSRLLLFL
;
A
#
# COMPACT_ATOMS: atom_id res chain seq x y z
N MET A 1 -2.90 37.75 -22.59
CA MET A 1 -1.71 38.31 -21.93
C MET A 1 -1.46 37.37 -20.71
N PHE A 2 -0.84 36.21 -20.99
CA PHE A 2 -0.53 35.21 -19.99
C PHE A 2 0.73 35.63 -19.23
N ARG A 3 0.57 35.99 -17.96
CA ARG A 3 1.70 36.08 -17.05
C ARG A 3 2.06 34.66 -16.65
N MET A 4 3.10 34.11 -17.24
CA MET A 4 3.81 32.96 -16.69
C MET A 4 4.30 33.34 -15.30
N ALA A 5 3.68 32.75 -14.27
CA ALA A 5 4.31 32.69 -12.96
C ALA A 5 5.62 31.94 -13.16
N ALA A 6 6.73 32.63 -13.07
CA ALA A 6 8.05 32.05 -13.19
C ALA A 6 8.17 31.01 -12.07
N CYS A 7 8.24 29.75 -12.47
CA CYS A 7 8.52 28.64 -11.59
C CYS A 7 9.78 28.99 -10.76
N ARG A 8 9.65 29.07 -9.44
CA ARG A 8 10.77 29.32 -8.53
C ARG A 8 11.93 28.32 -8.70
N TYR A 9 11.68 27.23 -9.42
CA TYR A 9 12.63 26.15 -9.73
C TYR A 9 13.39 26.35 -11.04
N ALA A 10 13.01 27.30 -11.92
CA ALA A 10 13.81 27.60 -13.11
C ALA A 10 15.18 28.23 -12.77
N ALA A 11 15.35 28.74 -11.56
CA ALA A 11 16.65 29.21 -11.07
C ALA A 11 17.60 28.06 -10.65
N MET A 12 17.14 26.83 -10.59
CA MET A 12 17.92 25.66 -10.17
C MET A 12 18.83 25.09 -11.28
N LEU A 13 18.70 25.56 -12.51
CA LEU A 13 19.50 25.07 -13.65
C LEU A 13 20.79 25.88 -13.88
N ILE A 14 21.04 26.93 -13.07
CA ILE A 14 22.35 27.61 -13.03
C ILE A 14 22.97 27.32 -11.67
N VAL A 15 23.30 26.04 -11.46
CA VAL A 15 24.05 25.63 -10.28
C VAL A 15 25.51 25.94 -10.56
N GLU A 16 26.07 26.91 -9.85
CA GLU A 16 27.51 27.06 -9.79
C GLU A 16 28.14 25.72 -9.33
N PRO A 17 29.27 25.31 -9.90
CA PRO A 17 29.84 23.96 -9.67
C PRO A 17 30.36 23.68 -8.27
N MET A 18 29.96 24.45 -7.26
CA MET A 18 30.46 24.37 -5.90
C MET A 18 29.42 24.10 -4.79
N LEU A 19 28.13 23.94 -5.09
CA LEU A 19 27.18 23.50 -4.06
C LEU A 19 27.42 22.00 -3.77
N ARG A 20 28.09 21.71 -2.66
CA ARG A 20 28.32 20.34 -2.15
C ARG A 20 27.15 19.80 -1.37
N GLU A 21 26.23 20.66 -0.95
CA GLU A 21 25.07 20.31 -0.14
C GLU A 21 23.93 21.29 -0.43
N TYR A 22 22.73 20.77 -0.55
CA TYR A 22 21.50 21.53 -0.70
C TYR A 22 20.49 21.02 0.30
N THR A 23 20.04 21.88 1.20
CA THR A 23 19.05 21.56 2.22
C THR A 23 17.81 22.42 2.01
N VAL A 24 16.64 21.79 2.02
CA VAL A 24 15.35 22.46 2.02
C VAL A 24 14.67 22.19 3.35
N ASP A 25 14.12 23.23 3.95
CA ASP A 25 13.32 23.05 5.16
C ASP A 25 12.12 22.15 4.89
N THR A 26 11.82 21.30 5.87
CA THR A 26 10.64 20.44 5.83
C THR A 26 9.37 21.30 5.84
N ILE A 27 8.56 21.20 4.81
CA ILE A 27 7.32 21.96 4.65
C ILE A 27 6.23 21.42 5.58
N TYR A 28 6.16 20.09 5.72
CA TYR A 28 5.18 19.38 6.54
C TYR A 28 5.87 18.46 7.55
N GLN A 29 5.44 18.55 8.81
CA GLN A 29 5.88 17.63 9.86
C GLN A 29 4.74 16.66 10.18
N THR A 30 5.00 15.37 10.03
CA THR A 30 4.05 14.30 10.38
C THR A 30 3.93 14.19 11.91
N THR A 31 2.71 13.94 12.36
CA THR A 31 2.41 13.61 13.75
C THR A 31 2.46 12.10 13.99
N ASP A 32 2.38 11.67 15.24
CA ASP A 32 2.36 10.24 15.60
C ASP A 32 1.07 9.52 15.13
N LEU A 33 0.03 10.27 14.79
CA LEU A 33 -1.25 9.74 14.31
C LEU A 33 -1.38 9.75 12.79
N ASP A 34 -0.41 10.29 12.07
CA ASP A 34 -0.42 10.29 10.61
C ASP A 34 0.06 8.95 10.07
N THR A 35 -0.87 8.00 9.98
CA THR A 35 -0.66 6.69 9.36
C THR A 35 -1.14 6.70 7.90
N ILE A 36 -0.74 5.69 7.11
CA ILE A 36 -1.22 5.57 5.73
C ILE A 36 -2.75 5.44 5.68
N TYR A 37 -3.33 4.61 6.57
CA TYR A 37 -4.78 4.49 6.63
C TYR A 37 -5.46 5.80 7.03
N SER A 38 -4.83 6.64 7.88
CA SER A 38 -5.41 7.94 8.26
C SER A 38 -5.63 8.89 7.09
N LEU A 39 -4.89 8.73 5.98
CA LEU A 39 -5.10 9.52 4.76
C LEU A 39 -6.45 9.17 4.11
N LEU A 40 -6.74 7.86 3.98
CA LEU A 40 -8.01 7.38 3.45
C LEU A 40 -9.18 7.76 4.38
N ALA A 41 -9.03 7.54 5.68
CA ALA A 41 -10.07 7.87 6.66
C ALA A 41 -10.43 9.37 6.64
N LYS A 42 -9.43 10.27 6.67
CA LYS A 42 -9.63 11.72 6.57
C LYS A 42 -10.31 12.12 5.26
N ARG A 43 -9.99 11.44 4.15
CA ARG A 43 -10.62 11.72 2.86
C ARG A 43 -12.09 11.29 2.87
N CYS A 44 -12.36 10.10 3.40
CA CYS A 44 -13.73 9.59 3.57
C CYS A 44 -14.57 10.49 4.49
N GLU A 45 -14.01 10.95 5.62
CA GLU A 45 -14.70 11.89 6.54
C GLU A 45 -15.02 13.23 5.86
N ARG A 46 -14.14 13.72 5.00
CA ARG A 46 -14.35 14.99 4.28
C ARG A 46 -15.42 14.89 3.21
N ASP A 47 -15.38 13.82 2.40
CA ASP A 47 -16.30 13.56 1.30
C ASP A 47 -16.31 12.07 0.95
N PRO A 48 -17.26 11.27 1.45
CA PRO A 48 -17.32 9.84 1.19
C PRO A 48 -17.63 9.50 -0.27
N ASP A 49 -18.25 10.42 -1.01
CA ASP A 49 -18.61 10.24 -2.41
C ASP A 49 -17.50 10.68 -3.39
N ASP A 50 -16.40 11.25 -2.87
CA ASP A 50 -15.26 11.67 -3.67
C ASP A 50 -14.64 10.48 -4.40
N LEU A 51 -14.54 10.57 -5.74
CA LEU A 51 -13.94 9.55 -6.59
C LEU A 51 -12.44 9.50 -6.35
N ILE A 52 -11.94 8.39 -5.79
CA ILE A 52 -10.52 8.22 -5.46
C ILE A 52 -9.79 7.20 -6.32
N ALA A 53 -10.50 6.25 -6.92
CA ALA A 53 -9.93 5.24 -7.78
C ALA A 53 -10.89 4.83 -8.89
N GLN A 54 -10.33 4.31 -9.97
CA GLN A 54 -11.07 3.64 -11.04
C GLN A 54 -10.28 2.41 -11.44
N TRP A 55 -10.96 1.31 -11.69
CA TRP A 55 -10.35 0.11 -12.24
C TRP A 55 -11.13 -0.39 -13.44
N GLN A 56 -10.46 -1.09 -14.36
CA GLN A 56 -11.06 -1.61 -15.55
C GLN A 56 -11.22 -3.12 -15.43
N ASP A 57 -12.43 -3.61 -15.63
CA ASP A 57 -12.71 -5.03 -15.71
C ASP A 57 -12.01 -5.65 -16.94
N ASP A 58 -11.29 -6.75 -16.73
CA ASP A 58 -10.45 -7.36 -17.76
C ASP A 58 -11.27 -7.98 -18.91
N GLU A 59 -12.47 -8.52 -18.61
CA GLU A 59 -13.32 -9.19 -19.58
C GLU A 59 -14.22 -8.22 -20.33
N THR A 60 -14.93 -7.38 -19.59
CA THR A 60 -15.93 -6.45 -20.15
C THR A 60 -15.33 -5.15 -20.63
N ARG A 61 -14.10 -4.82 -20.19
CA ARG A 61 -13.40 -3.55 -20.44
C ARG A 61 -14.15 -2.33 -19.90
N GLN A 62 -15.13 -2.53 -19.03
CA GLN A 62 -15.85 -1.45 -18.36
C GLN A 62 -15.02 -0.87 -17.22
N TRP A 63 -15.13 0.46 -17.06
CA TRP A 63 -14.53 1.14 -15.92
C TRP A 63 -15.50 1.19 -14.76
N HIS A 64 -14.99 0.90 -13.58
CA HIS A 64 -15.70 0.96 -12.32
C HIS A 64 -15.13 2.07 -11.45
N ASP A 65 -16.00 2.94 -10.99
CA ASP A 65 -15.67 4.03 -10.09
C ASP A 65 -15.64 3.51 -8.64
N VAL A 66 -14.68 4.01 -7.85
CA VAL A 66 -14.56 3.71 -6.43
C VAL A 66 -14.50 5.02 -5.66
N SER A 67 -15.50 5.27 -4.82
CA SER A 67 -15.50 6.42 -3.94
C SER A 67 -14.63 6.19 -2.68
N ALA A 68 -14.32 7.27 -1.97
CA ALA A 68 -13.59 7.20 -0.71
C ALA A 68 -14.33 6.33 0.33
N GLY A 69 -15.66 6.45 0.40
CA GLY A 69 -16.49 5.62 1.26
C GLY A 69 -16.41 4.15 0.89
N GLN A 70 -16.62 3.80 -0.38
CA GLN A 70 -16.55 2.43 -0.86
C GLN A 70 -15.17 1.78 -0.59
N MET A 71 -14.09 2.52 -0.85
CA MET A 71 -12.74 2.03 -0.54
C MET A 71 -12.57 1.81 0.95
N ASN A 72 -12.98 2.76 1.78
CA ASN A 72 -12.84 2.66 3.24
C ASN A 72 -13.65 1.47 3.80
N ASP A 73 -14.88 1.28 3.35
CA ASP A 73 -15.73 0.17 3.77
C ASP A 73 -15.07 -1.17 3.41
N ARG A 74 -14.60 -1.31 2.17
CA ARG A 74 -13.92 -2.52 1.71
C ARG A 74 -12.62 -2.80 2.47
N VAL A 75 -11.83 -1.78 2.75
CA VAL A 75 -10.62 -1.86 3.57
C VAL A 75 -10.96 -2.36 4.98
N ARG A 76 -12.02 -1.83 5.60
CA ARG A 76 -12.46 -2.25 6.94
C ARG A 76 -12.94 -3.70 6.97
N GLU A 77 -13.69 -4.16 5.96
CA GLU A 77 -14.10 -5.57 5.84
C GLU A 77 -12.89 -6.51 5.78
N VAL A 78 -11.94 -6.21 4.89
CA VAL A 78 -10.71 -7.01 4.76
C VAL A 78 -9.85 -6.94 6.03
N ALA A 79 -9.75 -5.78 6.66
CA ALA A 79 -9.01 -5.62 7.93
C ALA A 79 -9.62 -6.48 9.05
N LYS A 80 -10.95 -6.52 9.18
CA LYS A 80 -11.63 -7.47 10.10
C LYS A 80 -11.28 -8.91 9.77
N GLY A 81 -11.29 -9.28 8.48
CA GLY A 81 -10.92 -10.62 8.04
C GLY A 81 -9.49 -10.98 8.42
N LEU A 82 -8.55 -10.06 8.23
CA LEU A 82 -7.15 -10.25 8.66
C LEU A 82 -7.05 -10.46 10.17
N LEU A 83 -7.77 -9.68 10.98
CA LEU A 83 -7.84 -9.86 12.44
C LEU A 83 -8.44 -11.23 12.81
N GLY A 84 -9.53 -11.65 12.14
CA GLY A 84 -10.15 -12.95 12.31
C GLY A 84 -9.23 -14.12 11.99
N LEU A 85 -8.34 -13.96 11.01
CA LEU A 85 -7.28 -14.91 10.67
C LEU A 85 -6.09 -14.88 11.64
N GLY A 86 -6.14 -14.00 12.66
CA GLY A 86 -5.13 -13.89 13.69
C GLY A 86 -3.91 -13.03 13.34
N VAL A 87 -4.04 -12.16 12.34
CA VAL A 87 -3.02 -11.14 12.02
C VAL A 87 -2.92 -10.15 13.18
N LYS A 88 -1.70 -9.81 13.55
CA LYS A 88 -1.36 -8.90 14.67
C LYS A 88 -0.49 -7.75 14.15
N PRO A 89 -0.37 -6.67 14.91
CA PRO A 89 0.63 -5.64 14.60
C PRO A 89 2.01 -6.26 14.39
N GLY A 90 2.68 -5.88 13.29
CA GLY A 90 3.97 -6.44 12.87
C GLY A 90 3.90 -7.77 12.12
N SER A 91 2.72 -8.39 11.96
CA SER A 91 2.59 -9.58 11.10
C SER A 91 2.83 -9.23 9.65
N MET A 92 3.62 -10.05 8.94
CA MET A 92 3.90 -9.87 7.52
C MET A 92 2.79 -10.47 6.67
N VAL A 93 2.39 -9.72 5.63
CA VAL A 93 1.38 -10.11 4.64
C VAL A 93 1.98 -9.91 3.25
N VAL A 94 2.20 -10.99 2.51
CA VAL A 94 2.76 -10.94 1.15
C VAL A 94 1.66 -10.61 0.14
N ILE A 95 1.98 -9.74 -0.83
CA ILE A 95 1.11 -9.42 -1.97
C ILE A 95 1.90 -9.69 -3.26
N TYR A 96 1.64 -10.82 -3.90
CA TYR A 96 2.28 -11.25 -5.15
C TYR A 96 1.33 -11.04 -6.31
N ALA A 97 1.27 -9.81 -6.81
CA ALA A 97 0.33 -9.40 -7.83
C ALA A 97 0.80 -8.16 -8.58
N ALA A 98 0.33 -7.99 -9.82
CA ALA A 98 0.35 -6.71 -10.50
C ALA A 98 -0.50 -5.68 -9.77
N THR A 99 -0.26 -4.40 -10.03
CA THR A 99 -1.08 -3.31 -9.49
C THR A 99 -2.53 -3.47 -9.92
N CYS A 100 -3.44 -3.63 -8.95
CA CYS A 100 -4.88 -3.76 -9.14
C CYS A 100 -5.63 -3.13 -7.96
N TYR A 101 -6.96 -3.07 -8.05
CA TYR A 101 -7.80 -2.53 -6.98
C TYR A 101 -7.63 -3.34 -5.68
N GLU A 102 -7.65 -4.66 -5.77
CA GLU A 102 -7.54 -5.59 -4.64
C GLU A 102 -6.20 -5.42 -3.90
N TRP A 103 -5.14 -5.17 -4.65
CA TRP A 103 -3.82 -4.87 -4.09
C TRP A 103 -3.88 -3.66 -3.14
N GLY A 104 -4.51 -2.57 -3.61
CA GLY A 104 -4.67 -1.36 -2.82
C GLY A 104 -5.53 -1.56 -1.56
N VAL A 105 -6.60 -2.34 -1.68
CA VAL A 105 -7.47 -2.69 -0.54
C VAL A 105 -6.68 -3.45 0.53
N VAL A 106 -5.89 -4.47 0.15
CA VAL A 106 -5.09 -5.26 1.10
C VAL A 106 -4.01 -4.41 1.76
N ASP A 107 -3.33 -3.55 0.99
CA ASP A 107 -2.29 -2.67 1.51
C ASP A 107 -2.83 -1.70 2.58
N PHE A 108 -3.96 -1.03 2.28
CA PHE A 108 -4.64 -0.19 3.27
C PHE A 108 -5.18 -0.98 4.46
N ALA A 109 -5.69 -2.20 4.25
CA ALA A 109 -6.17 -3.04 5.34
C ALA A 109 -5.03 -3.44 6.29
N CYS A 110 -3.87 -3.84 5.76
CA CYS A 110 -2.67 -4.09 6.55
C CYS A 110 -2.25 -2.83 7.31
N ALA A 111 -2.16 -1.69 6.62
CA ALA A 111 -1.79 -0.41 7.21
C ALA A 111 -2.72 0.00 8.36
N SER A 112 -4.02 -0.32 8.26
CA SER A 112 -5.02 0.07 9.27
C SER A 112 -4.85 -0.64 10.60
N ILE A 113 -4.38 -1.88 10.62
CA ILE A 113 -4.23 -2.72 11.82
C ILE A 113 -2.78 -2.92 12.27
N GLY A 114 -1.83 -2.23 11.62
CA GLY A 114 -0.40 -2.32 11.92
C GLY A 114 0.26 -3.61 11.42
N ALA A 115 -0.37 -4.34 10.49
CA ALA A 115 0.29 -5.40 9.74
C ALA A 115 1.21 -4.77 8.68
N VAL A 116 2.21 -5.53 8.25
CA VAL A 116 3.24 -5.07 7.31
C VAL A 116 3.01 -5.71 5.96
N SER A 117 2.71 -4.90 4.94
CA SER A 117 2.62 -5.39 3.57
C SER A 117 4.01 -5.66 2.99
N VAL A 118 4.15 -6.78 2.27
CA VAL A 118 5.37 -7.16 1.58
C VAL A 118 5.04 -7.41 0.11
N PRO A 119 5.13 -6.36 -0.73
CA PRO A 119 4.89 -6.50 -2.15
C PRO A 119 6.00 -7.33 -2.81
N VAL A 120 5.58 -8.29 -3.63
CA VAL A 120 6.43 -9.10 -4.50
C VAL A 120 6.09 -8.76 -5.94
N TYR A 121 7.09 -8.47 -6.76
CA TYR A 121 6.85 -8.15 -8.16
C TYR A 121 6.23 -9.35 -8.89
N GLU A 122 5.22 -9.08 -9.72
CA GLU A 122 4.53 -10.12 -10.51
C GLU A 122 5.48 -10.92 -11.41
N THR A 123 6.62 -10.33 -11.77
CA THR A 123 7.65 -10.93 -12.62
C THR A 123 8.71 -11.71 -11.84
N ASP A 124 8.64 -11.72 -10.50
CA ASP A 124 9.61 -12.46 -9.69
C ASP A 124 9.45 -13.97 -9.91
N SER A 125 10.57 -14.65 -10.03
CA SER A 125 10.57 -16.11 -10.19
C SER A 125 10.09 -16.81 -8.92
N PRO A 126 9.60 -18.07 -9.02
CA PRO A 126 9.22 -18.87 -7.85
C PRO A 126 10.31 -18.96 -6.78
N LYS A 127 11.58 -18.96 -7.22
CA LYS A 127 12.73 -18.98 -6.30
C LYS A 127 12.85 -17.65 -5.55
N GLN A 128 12.75 -16.51 -6.24
CA GLN A 128 12.86 -15.19 -5.60
C GLN A 128 11.69 -14.98 -4.61
N THR A 129 10.49 -15.33 -5.03
CA THR A 129 9.30 -15.28 -4.15
C THR A 129 9.50 -16.19 -2.93
N GLY A 130 10.01 -17.40 -3.12
CA GLY A 130 10.31 -18.33 -2.01
C GLY A 130 11.37 -17.79 -1.05
N ASP A 131 12.43 -17.17 -1.59
CA ASP A 131 13.49 -16.55 -0.78
C ASP A 131 12.92 -15.40 0.07
N ILE A 132 12.02 -14.56 -0.49
CA ILE A 132 11.35 -13.47 0.23
C ILE A 132 10.42 -14.04 1.31
N VAL A 133 9.57 -15.01 0.97
CA VAL A 133 8.66 -15.64 1.95
C VAL A 133 9.42 -16.27 3.11
N ALA A 134 10.55 -16.94 2.83
CA ALA A 134 11.39 -17.53 3.87
C ALA A 134 12.06 -16.48 4.78
N GLU A 135 12.34 -15.28 4.26
CA GLU A 135 12.98 -14.21 5.04
C GLU A 135 11.98 -13.45 5.91
N VAL A 136 10.77 -13.17 5.38
CA VAL A 136 9.78 -12.34 6.09
C VAL A 136 8.80 -13.17 6.92
N GLU A 137 8.75 -14.48 6.73
CA GLU A 137 7.89 -15.41 7.46
C GLU A 137 6.42 -14.95 7.54
N PRO A 138 5.75 -14.71 6.40
CA PRO A 138 4.40 -14.13 6.39
C PRO A 138 3.38 -15.14 6.93
N VAL A 139 2.32 -14.61 7.52
CA VAL A 139 1.16 -15.41 7.96
C VAL A 139 0.21 -15.70 6.80
N ILE A 140 0.06 -14.72 5.90
CA ILE A 140 -0.88 -14.69 4.78
C ILE A 140 -0.15 -14.22 3.53
N ALA A 141 -0.53 -14.78 2.39
CA ALA A 141 -0.13 -14.28 1.08
C ALA A 141 -1.35 -14.11 0.17
N PHE A 142 -1.34 -13.04 -0.61
CA PHE A 142 -2.30 -12.77 -1.67
C PHE A 142 -1.65 -12.98 -3.03
N ALA A 143 -2.35 -13.66 -3.93
CA ALA A 143 -1.97 -13.90 -5.31
C ALA A 143 -2.82 -13.06 -6.26
N GLY A 144 -2.21 -12.47 -7.28
CA GLY A 144 -2.93 -11.71 -8.30
C GLY A 144 -3.79 -12.57 -9.22
N ASP A 145 -3.34 -13.81 -9.46
CA ASP A 145 -3.97 -14.77 -10.37
C ASP A 145 -3.66 -16.22 -9.98
N ASP A 146 -4.16 -17.17 -10.78
CA ASP A 146 -3.99 -18.61 -10.55
C ASP A 146 -2.52 -19.06 -10.62
N SER A 147 -1.71 -18.43 -11.47
CA SER A 147 -0.28 -18.78 -11.61
C SER A 147 0.51 -18.38 -10.38
N HIS A 148 0.28 -17.18 -9.87
CA HIS A 148 0.87 -16.72 -8.61
C HIS A 148 0.36 -17.54 -7.42
N ALA A 149 -0.94 -17.88 -7.41
CA ALA A 149 -1.51 -18.71 -6.35
C ALA A 149 -0.86 -20.10 -6.31
N GLN A 150 -0.63 -20.72 -7.46
CA GLN A 150 0.04 -22.02 -7.56
C GLN A 150 1.48 -21.96 -7.00
N ILE A 151 2.22 -20.89 -7.29
CA ILE A 151 3.58 -20.68 -6.76
C ILE A 151 3.52 -20.53 -5.23
N LEU A 152 2.64 -19.68 -4.71
CA LEU A 152 2.50 -19.46 -3.27
C LEU A 152 2.05 -20.72 -2.53
N GLU A 153 1.18 -21.55 -3.11
CA GLU A 153 0.76 -22.83 -2.54
C GLU A 153 1.91 -23.85 -2.47
N GLN A 154 2.77 -23.88 -3.49
CA GLN A 154 3.99 -24.70 -3.43
C GLN A 154 4.94 -24.25 -2.33
N ILE A 155 5.10 -22.93 -2.16
CA ILE A 155 5.92 -22.35 -1.10
C ILE A 155 5.29 -22.65 0.27
N ARG A 156 3.95 -22.51 0.40
CA ARG A 156 3.21 -22.78 1.63
C ARG A 156 3.38 -24.22 2.12
N ALA A 157 3.44 -25.18 1.21
CA ALA A 157 3.65 -26.59 1.53
C ALA A 157 4.97 -26.86 2.28
N HIS A 158 5.93 -25.92 2.22
CA HIS A 158 7.24 -26.01 2.86
C HIS A 158 7.53 -24.88 3.86
N SER A 159 6.54 -24.01 4.13
CA SER A 159 6.64 -22.90 5.06
C SER A 159 5.95 -23.22 6.37
N GLU A 160 6.60 -22.91 7.50
CA GLU A 160 5.97 -23.04 8.82
C GLU A 160 5.11 -21.82 9.17
N SER A 161 5.38 -20.67 8.57
CA SER A 161 4.71 -19.40 8.87
C SER A 161 3.50 -19.14 7.97
N LEU A 162 3.60 -19.38 6.66
CA LEU A 162 2.56 -19.10 5.67
C LEU A 162 1.40 -20.08 5.81
N ARG A 163 0.30 -19.64 6.40
CA ARG A 163 -0.88 -20.47 6.66
C ARG A 163 -1.95 -20.38 5.59
N TYR A 164 -2.13 -19.20 5.00
CA TYR A 164 -3.23 -18.92 4.09
C TYR A 164 -2.71 -18.27 2.80
N VAL A 165 -3.27 -18.71 1.67
CA VAL A 165 -3.07 -18.11 0.34
C VAL A 165 -4.44 -17.76 -0.20
N PHE A 166 -4.65 -16.50 -0.60
CA PHE A 166 -5.88 -16.02 -1.22
C PHE A 166 -5.60 -15.52 -2.63
N ASN A 167 -6.45 -15.83 -3.58
CA ASN A 167 -6.32 -15.44 -4.97
C ASN A 167 -7.35 -14.36 -5.30
N PHE A 168 -6.91 -13.20 -5.77
CA PHE A 168 -7.78 -12.09 -6.14
C PHE A 168 -8.80 -12.46 -7.21
N LYS A 169 -8.40 -13.24 -8.22
CA LYS A 169 -9.29 -13.70 -9.30
C LYS A 169 -10.28 -14.80 -8.86
N ALA A 170 -10.09 -15.38 -7.68
CA ALA A 170 -10.98 -16.37 -7.08
C ALA A 170 -11.71 -15.81 -5.85
N ASN A 171 -12.15 -14.55 -5.90
CA ASN A 171 -12.84 -13.85 -4.80
C ASN A 171 -12.07 -13.86 -3.49
N GLY A 172 -10.74 -13.74 -3.56
CA GLY A 172 -9.87 -13.80 -2.38
C GLY A 172 -10.17 -12.75 -1.33
N LEU A 173 -10.61 -11.54 -1.72
CA LEU A 173 -10.99 -10.51 -0.75
C LEU A 173 -12.27 -10.86 0.01
N ASP A 174 -13.28 -11.45 -0.65
CA ASP A 174 -14.52 -11.87 0.00
C ASP A 174 -14.23 -13.03 0.95
N ALA A 175 -13.42 -14.00 0.49
CA ALA A 175 -12.99 -15.10 1.34
C ALA A 175 -12.25 -14.65 2.60
N VAL A 176 -11.45 -13.56 2.53
CA VAL A 176 -10.83 -12.96 3.72
C VAL A 176 -11.86 -12.26 4.59
N ALA A 177 -12.77 -11.48 3.99
CA ALA A 177 -13.80 -10.75 4.72
C ALA A 177 -14.70 -11.67 5.56
N ASP A 178 -15.02 -12.88 5.07
CA ASP A 178 -15.81 -13.88 5.78
C ASP A 178 -15.19 -14.27 7.14
N PHE A 179 -13.87 -14.28 7.28
CA PHE A 179 -13.20 -14.50 8.56
C PHE A 179 -13.40 -13.35 9.55
N GLY A 180 -13.84 -12.21 9.08
CA GLY A 180 -14.10 -11.01 9.89
C GLY A 180 -15.49 -10.95 10.53
N GLU A 181 -16.42 -11.87 10.23
CA GLU A 181 -17.79 -11.84 10.75
C GLU A 181 -17.88 -11.78 12.28
N SER A 182 -16.94 -12.40 12.98
CA SER A 182 -16.88 -12.40 14.44
C SER A 182 -16.17 -11.18 15.05
N VAL A 183 -15.53 -10.34 14.22
CA VAL A 183 -14.78 -9.16 14.66
C VAL A 183 -15.69 -7.94 14.65
N SER A 184 -15.92 -7.36 15.83
CA SER A 184 -16.75 -6.16 15.95
C SER A 184 -16.07 -4.89 15.39
N ASP A 185 -16.87 -3.85 15.08
CA ASP A 185 -16.32 -2.55 14.70
C ASP A 185 -15.46 -1.94 15.81
N GLU A 186 -15.86 -2.14 17.08
CA GLU A 186 -15.11 -1.65 18.23
C GLU A 186 -13.71 -2.31 18.33
N GLU A 187 -13.60 -3.60 18.05
CA GLU A 187 -12.33 -4.30 18.02
C GLU A 187 -11.44 -3.80 16.89
N LEU A 188 -12.00 -3.59 15.70
CA LEU A 188 -11.29 -3.00 14.57
C LEU A 188 -10.82 -1.59 14.90
N ASP A 189 -11.70 -0.70 15.39
CA ASP A 189 -11.35 0.68 15.72
C ASP A 189 -10.28 0.75 16.83
N LYS A 190 -10.30 -0.18 17.76
CA LYS A 190 -9.27 -0.33 18.79
C LYS A 190 -7.92 -0.76 18.17
N ALA A 191 -7.93 -1.63 17.16
CA ALA A 191 -6.72 -2.01 16.45
C ALA A 191 -6.16 -0.81 15.66
N ILE A 192 -7.01 -0.11 14.90
CA ILE A 192 -6.65 1.09 14.16
C ILE A 192 -6.05 2.17 15.08
N GLY A 193 -6.68 2.42 16.21
CA GLY A 193 -6.24 3.44 17.18
C GLY A 193 -4.88 3.17 17.85
N ARG A 194 -4.30 1.97 17.67
CA ARG A 194 -2.99 1.59 18.20
C ARG A 194 -1.84 1.87 17.25
N VAL A 195 -2.11 1.94 15.95
CA VAL A 195 -1.08 2.14 14.92
C VAL A 195 -0.49 3.54 15.04
N ARG A 196 0.81 3.65 14.91
CA ARG A 196 1.57 4.90 15.02
C ARG A 196 2.39 5.15 13.76
N ALA A 197 2.74 6.41 13.55
CA ALA A 197 3.51 6.83 12.39
C ALA A 197 4.88 6.14 12.26
N ASP A 198 5.51 5.79 13.38
CA ASP A 198 6.80 5.11 13.38
C ASP A 198 6.71 3.58 13.25
N ASP A 199 5.49 3.00 13.28
CA ASP A 199 5.31 1.59 13.02
C ASP A 199 5.70 1.28 11.58
N LEU A 200 6.22 0.07 11.37
CA LEU A 200 6.58 -0.45 10.05
C LEU A 200 5.32 -0.62 9.22
N PHE A 201 5.31 -0.03 8.03
CA PHE A 201 4.19 -0.08 7.10
C PHE A 201 4.40 -1.15 6.01
N THR A 202 5.58 -1.13 5.38
CA THR A 202 5.87 -2.03 4.26
C THR A 202 7.34 -2.37 4.16
N ILE A 203 7.65 -3.53 3.56
CA ILE A 203 9.00 -3.93 3.19
C ILE A 203 9.05 -4.11 1.68
N VAL A 204 9.77 -3.23 0.99
CA VAL A 204 9.92 -3.27 -0.48
C VAL A 204 11.26 -3.89 -0.84
N TYR A 205 11.23 -5.01 -1.55
CA TYR A 205 12.45 -5.67 -2.03
C TYR A 205 12.99 -4.99 -3.27
N THR A 206 14.28 -4.69 -3.26
CA THR A 206 14.98 -4.09 -4.40
C THR A 206 16.12 -5.00 -4.87
N SER A 207 16.40 -4.96 -6.18
CA SER A 207 17.57 -5.66 -6.75
C SER A 207 18.85 -5.01 -6.23
N GLY A 208 19.41 -5.56 -5.16
CA GLY A 208 20.67 -5.08 -4.59
C GLY A 208 21.85 -5.28 -5.55
N SER A 209 22.85 -4.41 -5.48
CA SER A 209 24.12 -4.50 -6.24
C SER A 209 24.89 -5.82 -6.00
N THR A 210 24.52 -6.60 -4.99
CA THR A 210 25.13 -7.88 -4.59
C THR A 210 24.41 -9.12 -5.11
N GLY A 211 23.38 -8.98 -5.96
CA GLY A 211 22.64 -10.08 -6.59
C GLY A 211 21.55 -10.73 -5.72
N LYS A 212 21.47 -10.42 -4.42
CA LYS A 212 20.34 -10.81 -3.57
C LYS A 212 19.42 -9.60 -3.35
N PRO A 213 18.09 -9.72 -3.50
CA PRO A 213 17.16 -8.69 -3.14
C PRO A 213 17.36 -8.25 -1.68
N LYS A 214 17.16 -6.97 -1.40
CA LYS A 214 17.23 -6.42 -0.04
C LYS A 214 15.88 -5.79 0.29
N GLY A 215 15.31 -6.13 1.44
CA GLY A 215 14.08 -5.55 1.94
C GLY A 215 14.34 -4.16 2.54
N VAL A 216 13.79 -3.13 1.91
CA VAL A 216 13.78 -1.77 2.43
C VAL A 216 12.57 -1.60 3.34
N MET A 217 12.82 -1.39 4.62
CA MET A 217 11.79 -1.18 5.63
C MET A 217 11.34 0.27 5.64
N LEU A 218 10.05 0.51 5.44
CA LEU A 218 9.45 1.84 5.43
C LEU A 218 8.37 1.93 6.50
N SER A 219 8.46 2.93 7.38
CA SER A 219 7.40 3.25 8.33
C SER A 219 6.30 4.10 7.67
N HIS A 220 5.13 4.19 8.31
CA HIS A 220 4.09 5.13 7.89
C HIS A 220 4.63 6.55 7.80
N ARG A 221 5.50 6.96 8.72
CA ARG A 221 6.13 8.29 8.73
C ARG A 221 6.98 8.54 7.50
N ASN A 222 7.81 7.57 7.09
CA ASN A 222 8.64 7.72 5.90
C ASN A 222 7.81 7.99 4.66
N PHE A 223 6.72 7.23 4.51
CA PHE A 223 5.84 7.36 3.36
C PHE A 223 5.05 8.67 3.40
N ASN A 224 4.40 8.99 4.52
CA ASN A 224 3.62 10.21 4.69
C ASN A 224 4.47 11.47 4.52
N HIS A 225 5.70 11.45 5.05
CA HIS A 225 6.62 12.57 4.86
C HIS A 225 6.88 12.83 3.37
N THR A 226 7.08 11.78 2.59
CA THR A 226 7.28 11.89 1.13
C THR A 226 6.01 12.38 0.44
N VAL A 227 4.84 11.84 0.79
CA VAL A 227 3.56 12.23 0.19
C VAL A 227 3.24 13.70 0.45
N TYR A 228 3.30 14.14 1.70
CA TYR A 228 2.95 15.52 2.06
C TYR A 228 3.93 16.54 1.47
N ASN A 229 5.23 16.28 1.55
CA ASN A 229 6.21 17.20 0.97
C ASN A 229 6.18 17.17 -0.58
N GLY A 230 5.91 16.00 -1.19
CA GLY A 230 5.70 15.89 -2.63
C GLY A 230 4.45 16.63 -3.09
N TYR A 231 3.36 16.56 -2.31
CA TYR A 231 2.13 17.29 -2.58
C TYR A 231 2.36 18.80 -2.61
N GLU A 232 3.07 19.35 -1.64
CA GLU A 232 3.38 20.79 -1.59
C GLU A 232 4.23 21.26 -2.77
N VAL A 233 5.16 20.42 -3.23
CA VAL A 233 6.00 20.71 -4.41
C VAL A 233 5.18 20.64 -5.71
N LEU A 234 4.24 19.69 -5.80
CA LEU A 234 3.42 19.44 -6.98
C LEU A 234 2.06 20.16 -6.92
N ASN A 235 1.87 21.03 -5.95
CA ASN A 235 0.61 21.67 -5.61
C ASN A 235 -0.12 22.24 -6.83
N ASP A 236 0.59 23.02 -7.66
CA ASP A 236 0.02 23.61 -8.87
C ASP A 236 -0.47 22.57 -9.91
N MET A 237 0.07 21.37 -9.88
CA MET A 237 -0.34 20.26 -10.74
C MET A 237 -1.50 19.44 -10.14
N LEU A 238 -1.58 19.33 -8.82
CA LEU A 238 -2.51 18.46 -8.10
C LEU A 238 -3.79 19.17 -7.67
N TYR A 239 -3.84 20.51 -7.68
CA TYR A 239 -5.06 21.28 -7.40
C TYR A 239 -6.11 21.24 -8.52
N GLN A 240 -5.76 20.78 -9.71
CA GLN A 240 -6.72 20.53 -10.76
C GLN A 240 -7.25 19.09 -10.63
N PRO A 241 -8.50 18.81 -11.02
CA PRO A 241 -8.97 17.42 -11.12
C PRO A 241 -8.02 16.64 -12.01
N SER A 242 -7.17 15.83 -11.39
CA SER A 242 -6.14 15.06 -12.10
C SER A 242 -6.37 13.57 -11.91
N ARG A 243 -6.04 12.79 -12.93
CA ARG A 243 -6.08 11.33 -12.90
C ARG A 243 -4.67 10.81 -13.09
N LEU A 244 -4.25 9.93 -12.21
CA LEU A 244 -2.98 9.22 -12.31
C LEU A 244 -3.25 7.79 -12.78
N LEU A 245 -2.63 7.39 -13.89
CA LEU A 245 -2.67 6.00 -14.33
C LEU A 245 -1.58 5.21 -13.59
N LEU A 246 -2.00 4.19 -12.84
CA LEU A 246 -1.10 3.21 -12.24
C LEU A 246 -0.98 2.02 -13.20
N PHE A 247 0.24 1.68 -13.60
CA PHE A 247 0.52 0.66 -14.62
C PHE A 247 1.72 -0.24 -14.29
N LEU A 248 2.11 -0.28 -13.02
CA LEU A 248 3.21 -1.12 -12.54
C LEU A 248 2.68 -2.46 -12.05
#